data_b7639eec2c2d1400804af1d3da485451
#
_entry.id   b7639eec2c2d1400804af1d3da485451
#
_cell.length_a   1.000
_cell.length_b   1.000
_cell.length_c   1.000
_cell.angle_alpha   90.00
_cell.angle_beta   90.00
_cell.angle_gamma   90.00
#
_symmetry.space_group_name_H-M   'P 1'
#
loop_
_entity.id
_entity.type
_entity.pdbx_description
1 polymer ?
#
loop_
_entity_poly.entity_id
_entity_poly.type
_entity_poly.pdbx_seq_one_letter_code
_entity_poly.pdbx_strand_id
1 'polypeptide(L)'
;METLSAWIDRQQAHAARQMLRSISPLGIVKARPGFGQLIHPAPGAVVASPVPASYDPDPDYFFHWYRDSAIVMEALRLLHTAGPVDAGGEPRHALALFGEYVGFNAALRGLDGRRLVAASGEWRTRVAPDFVQYLRPDAELERLHGDAVAADTRVNADGSLDISNWARPQNDGPALRALSILRWMRGAALAGELRTTCEALLREDLRFASEHWRLPCYDLWEEERGLHYFTLRVTAQALEEGADWLAERAAAAARGCRAESQAILATLDGYWLPDRGYYRSRLLESGEPSAKELDIAVVLAALQAGDGSVAHSPRDPRIQATLDALDALFEADYLINRGRPAARGPALGRYRGDRYYSGGAYYFSTLAAAELCFRAATGSGRDALLARGDRYLETVRAFIPESGDMSEQFDQRTGEQTSAKHLAWSYAAFISCAAARRAASGRQGGS
;
A
#
# COMPACT_ATOMS: atom_id res chain seq x y z
N MET A 1 31.38 -11.03 -9.17
CA MET A 1 30.11 -10.65 -8.48
C MET A 1 29.14 -10.08 -9.51
N GLU A 2 27.88 -10.43 -9.43
CA GLU A 2 26.80 -9.87 -10.24
C GLU A 2 26.67 -8.36 -9.99
N THR A 3 26.52 -7.55 -11.05
CA THR A 3 26.31 -6.09 -10.92
C THR A 3 24.96 -5.81 -10.27
N LEU A 4 24.80 -4.62 -9.64
CA LEU A 4 23.51 -4.20 -9.06
C LEU A 4 22.40 -4.19 -10.11
N SER A 5 22.66 -3.70 -11.32
CA SER A 5 21.66 -3.66 -12.40
C SER A 5 21.23 -5.07 -12.84
N ALA A 6 22.14 -6.02 -13.04
CA ALA A 6 21.80 -7.40 -13.38
C ALA A 6 20.99 -8.09 -12.25
N TRP A 7 21.33 -7.82 -10.99
CA TRP A 7 20.57 -8.31 -9.85
C TRP A 7 19.15 -7.73 -9.82
N ILE A 8 19.00 -6.41 -10.07
CA ILE A 8 17.68 -5.75 -10.10
C ILE A 8 16.79 -6.39 -11.17
N ASP A 9 17.32 -6.62 -12.38
CA ASP A 9 16.53 -7.21 -13.48
C ASP A 9 16.07 -8.63 -13.14
N ARG A 10 16.95 -9.46 -12.58
CA ARG A 10 16.63 -10.81 -12.12
C ARG A 10 15.62 -10.80 -10.97
N GLN A 11 15.85 -9.94 -9.98
CA GLN A 11 14.98 -9.83 -8.80
C GLN A 11 13.61 -9.25 -9.16
N GLN A 12 13.51 -8.33 -10.14
CA GLN A 12 12.24 -7.81 -10.62
C GLN A 12 11.40 -8.91 -11.31
N ALA A 13 12.03 -9.75 -12.11
CA ALA A 13 11.33 -10.88 -12.72
C ALA A 13 10.83 -11.87 -11.66
N HIS A 14 11.62 -12.12 -10.59
CA HIS A 14 11.18 -12.92 -9.46
C HIS A 14 10.03 -12.25 -8.68
N ALA A 15 10.16 -10.97 -8.35
CA ALA A 15 9.13 -10.20 -7.66
C ALA A 15 7.81 -10.19 -8.43
N ALA A 16 7.84 -10.05 -9.76
CA ALA A 16 6.65 -10.11 -10.60
C ALA A 16 5.95 -11.47 -10.49
N ARG A 17 6.70 -12.58 -10.60
CA ARG A 17 6.13 -13.94 -10.46
C ARG A 17 5.50 -14.16 -9.09
N GLN A 18 6.16 -13.75 -8.02
CA GLN A 18 5.66 -13.93 -6.65
C GLN A 18 4.43 -13.04 -6.37
N MET A 19 4.46 -11.77 -6.80
CA MET A 19 3.32 -10.87 -6.66
C MET A 19 2.07 -11.40 -7.37
N LEU A 20 2.22 -11.96 -8.58
CA LEU A 20 1.11 -12.52 -9.36
C LEU A 20 0.40 -13.69 -8.63
N ARG A 21 1.09 -14.40 -7.74
CA ARG A 21 0.48 -15.46 -6.92
C ARG A 21 -0.55 -14.93 -5.92
N SER A 22 -0.47 -13.65 -5.56
CA SER A 22 -1.42 -13.00 -4.66
C SER A 22 -2.70 -12.53 -5.37
N ILE A 23 -2.71 -12.49 -6.70
CA ILE A 23 -3.85 -12.03 -7.50
C ILE A 23 -4.67 -13.23 -7.96
N SER A 24 -5.96 -13.24 -7.64
CA SER A 24 -6.88 -14.36 -7.95
C SER A 24 -6.26 -15.72 -7.55
N PRO A 25 -5.92 -15.95 -6.26
CA PRO A 25 -5.24 -17.17 -5.81
C PRO A 25 -6.19 -18.37 -5.73
N LEU A 26 -6.87 -18.69 -6.82
CA LEU A 26 -8.00 -19.64 -6.89
C LEU A 26 -7.63 -21.09 -6.50
N GLY A 27 -6.34 -21.46 -6.62
CA GLY A 27 -5.84 -22.77 -6.23
C GLY A 27 -5.56 -22.95 -4.75
N ILE A 28 -5.76 -21.89 -3.92
CA ILE A 28 -5.48 -21.91 -2.49
C ILE A 28 -6.80 -21.87 -1.72
N VAL A 29 -6.97 -22.78 -0.76
CA VAL A 29 -8.11 -22.79 0.16
C VAL A 29 -7.60 -22.44 1.55
N LYS A 30 -8.15 -21.39 2.16
CA LYS A 30 -7.77 -20.93 3.49
C LYS A 30 -8.77 -21.40 4.55
N ALA A 31 -8.32 -22.28 5.43
CA ALA A 31 -9.08 -22.67 6.61
C ALA A 31 -8.76 -21.73 7.80
N ARG A 32 -9.80 -21.29 8.51
CA ARG A 32 -9.74 -20.60 9.81
C ARG A 32 -10.63 -21.36 10.80
N PRO A 33 -10.16 -22.51 11.33
CA PRO A 33 -11.01 -23.38 12.14
C PRO A 33 -11.55 -22.68 13.39
N GLY A 34 -10.79 -21.77 14.01
CA GLY A 34 -11.26 -21.00 15.16
C GLY A 34 -12.48 -20.13 14.86
N PHE A 35 -12.60 -19.59 13.65
CA PHE A 35 -13.76 -18.83 13.18
C PHE A 35 -14.78 -19.68 12.43
N GLY A 36 -14.56 -20.99 12.28
CA GLY A 36 -15.43 -21.87 11.53
C GLY A 36 -15.52 -21.54 10.04
N GLN A 37 -14.45 -20.95 9.47
CA GLN A 37 -14.42 -20.47 8.09
C GLN A 37 -13.56 -21.35 7.19
N LEU A 38 -14.03 -21.54 5.97
CA LEU A 38 -13.28 -22.10 4.84
C LEU A 38 -13.43 -21.13 3.66
N ILE A 39 -12.34 -20.46 3.29
CA ILE A 39 -12.35 -19.39 2.30
C ILE A 39 -11.82 -19.93 0.97
N HIS A 40 -12.66 -19.86 -0.05
CA HIS A 40 -12.33 -20.18 -1.44
C HIS A 40 -12.21 -18.84 -2.22
N PRO A 41 -10.99 -18.40 -2.57
CA PRO A 41 -10.82 -17.11 -3.23
C PRO A 41 -11.66 -16.95 -4.48
N ALA A 42 -12.22 -15.78 -4.67
CA ALA A 42 -12.92 -15.38 -5.89
C ALA A 42 -11.95 -14.73 -6.89
N PRO A 43 -12.23 -14.79 -8.20
CA PRO A 43 -11.48 -14.03 -9.20
C PRO A 43 -11.43 -12.53 -8.83
N GLY A 44 -10.26 -11.92 -8.95
CA GLY A 44 -10.05 -10.51 -8.64
C GLY A 44 -9.71 -10.22 -7.17
N ALA A 45 -9.82 -11.19 -6.26
CA ALA A 45 -9.28 -11.03 -4.92
C ALA A 45 -7.75 -10.87 -4.99
N VAL A 46 -7.21 -9.94 -4.21
CA VAL A 46 -5.76 -9.73 -4.06
C VAL A 46 -5.42 -9.90 -2.59
N VAL A 47 -4.78 -11.01 -2.25
CA VAL A 47 -4.41 -11.28 -0.85
C VAL A 47 -3.07 -10.62 -0.51
N ALA A 48 -2.94 -10.07 0.70
CA ALA A 48 -1.68 -9.47 1.13
C ALA A 48 -0.54 -10.48 1.19
N SER A 49 -0.84 -11.74 1.57
CA SER A 49 0.07 -12.88 1.42
C SER A 49 -0.69 -14.11 0.93
N PRO A 50 -0.17 -14.86 -0.07
CA PRO A 50 -0.79 -16.11 -0.55
C PRO A 50 -0.48 -17.30 0.36
N VAL A 51 0.25 -17.10 1.46
CA VAL A 51 0.60 -18.16 2.41
C VAL A 51 -0.54 -18.37 3.41
N PRO A 52 -1.08 -19.59 3.55
CA PRO A 52 -2.15 -19.87 4.52
C PRO A 52 -1.58 -20.03 5.95
N ALA A 53 -1.02 -18.97 6.50
CA ALA A 53 -0.48 -18.90 7.86
C ALA A 53 -1.58 -18.84 8.94
N SER A 54 -1.24 -19.01 10.21
CA SER A 54 -2.18 -19.17 11.34
C SER A 54 -1.76 -18.38 12.59
N TYR A 55 -1.28 -17.14 12.43
CA TYR A 55 -0.87 -16.21 13.49
C TYR A 55 0.46 -16.51 14.20
N ASP A 56 0.90 -17.76 14.29
CA ASP A 56 2.18 -18.14 14.87
C ASP A 56 2.82 -19.26 14.02
N PRO A 57 4.06 -19.10 13.56
CA PRO A 57 4.95 -17.94 13.73
C PRO A 57 4.67 -16.79 12.75
N ASP A 58 3.82 -16.96 11.77
CA ASP A 58 3.54 -15.98 10.70
C ASP A 58 2.08 -15.49 10.80
N PRO A 59 1.78 -14.21 10.54
CA PRO A 59 0.43 -13.67 10.61
C PRO A 59 -0.46 -14.20 9.49
N ASP A 60 -1.77 -14.29 9.75
CA ASP A 60 -2.77 -14.59 8.72
C ASP A 60 -3.03 -13.34 7.88
N TYR A 61 -2.35 -13.23 6.74
CA TYR A 61 -2.51 -12.16 5.77
C TYR A 61 -3.24 -12.64 4.50
N PHE A 62 -3.97 -13.74 4.60
CA PHE A 62 -4.79 -14.25 3.50
C PHE A 62 -6.15 -13.53 3.41
N PHE A 63 -6.10 -12.21 3.33
CA PHE A 63 -7.23 -11.31 3.16
C PHE A 63 -6.99 -10.33 2.01
N HIS A 64 -8.05 -9.80 1.44
CA HIS A 64 -8.02 -8.69 0.51
C HIS A 64 -8.10 -7.38 1.29
N TRP A 65 -6.95 -6.71 1.55
CA TRP A 65 -6.91 -5.35 2.03
C TRP A 65 -7.15 -4.37 0.87
N TYR A 66 -8.02 -3.39 1.08
CA TYR A 66 -8.29 -2.40 0.03
C TYR A 66 -7.04 -1.61 -0.38
N ARG A 67 -6.21 -1.19 0.58
CA ARG A 67 -4.93 -0.52 0.35
C ARG A 67 -3.93 -1.39 -0.42
N ASP A 68 -3.63 -2.56 0.12
CA ASP A 68 -2.61 -3.46 -0.45
C ASP A 68 -2.96 -3.89 -1.85
N SER A 69 -4.24 -4.19 -2.09
CA SER A 69 -4.72 -4.59 -3.40
C SER A 69 -4.53 -3.49 -4.47
N ALA A 70 -4.77 -2.23 -4.12
CA ALA A 70 -4.57 -1.10 -5.02
C ALA A 70 -3.08 -0.87 -5.32
N ILE A 71 -2.19 -1.04 -4.33
CA ILE A 71 -0.73 -0.97 -4.51
C ILE A 71 -0.24 -2.07 -5.46
N VAL A 72 -0.74 -3.30 -5.29
CA VAL A 72 -0.43 -4.42 -6.17
C VAL A 72 -0.92 -4.16 -7.60
N MET A 73 -2.12 -3.58 -7.77
CA MET A 73 -2.66 -3.24 -9.09
C MET A 73 -1.84 -2.12 -9.79
N GLU A 74 -1.27 -1.18 -9.04
CA GLU A 74 -0.35 -0.20 -9.60
C GLU A 74 0.96 -0.84 -10.07
N ALA A 75 1.54 -1.75 -9.30
CA ALA A 75 2.71 -2.51 -9.73
C ALA A 75 2.42 -3.39 -10.95
N LEU A 76 1.23 -4.01 -11.02
CA LEU A 76 0.78 -4.77 -12.19
C LEU A 76 0.69 -3.87 -13.44
N ARG A 77 0.21 -2.62 -13.29
CA ARG A 77 0.18 -1.64 -14.37
C ARG A 77 1.58 -1.29 -14.88
N LEU A 78 2.54 -1.11 -13.98
CA LEU A 78 3.93 -0.85 -14.36
C LEU A 78 4.54 -2.02 -15.16
N LEU A 79 4.24 -3.26 -14.77
CA LEU A 79 4.63 -4.44 -15.54
C LEU A 79 3.95 -4.47 -16.92
N HIS A 80 2.66 -4.16 -16.98
CA HIS A 80 1.90 -4.09 -18.25
C HIS A 80 2.51 -3.10 -19.24
N THR A 81 2.93 -1.92 -18.77
CA THR A 81 3.56 -0.89 -19.61
C THR A 81 4.99 -1.22 -20.02
N ALA A 82 5.69 -2.04 -19.24
CA ALA A 82 7.06 -2.48 -19.55
C ALA A 82 7.13 -3.63 -20.59
N GLY A 83 6.00 -4.24 -20.94
CA GLY A 83 5.91 -5.36 -21.87
C GLY A 83 5.55 -6.69 -21.21
N PRO A 84 5.50 -7.80 -21.96
CA PRO A 84 5.09 -9.09 -21.44
C PRO A 84 5.96 -9.55 -20.27
N VAL A 85 5.33 -9.92 -19.16
CA VAL A 85 6.00 -10.55 -18.01
C VAL A 85 5.93 -12.05 -18.22
N ASP A 86 7.11 -12.69 -18.35
CA ASP A 86 7.19 -14.15 -18.30
C ASP A 86 6.95 -14.60 -16.84
N ALA A 87 5.72 -15.03 -16.57
CA ALA A 87 5.29 -15.46 -15.26
C ALA A 87 5.56 -16.96 -14.99
N GLY A 88 6.25 -17.65 -15.91
CA GLY A 88 6.56 -19.08 -15.75
C GLY A 88 5.35 -20.01 -15.87
N GLY A 89 4.31 -19.60 -16.59
CA GLY A 89 3.08 -20.32 -16.85
C GLY A 89 2.33 -19.72 -18.03
N GLU A 90 1.08 -20.13 -18.25
CA GLU A 90 0.20 -19.45 -19.22
C GLU A 90 0.22 -17.95 -18.93
N PRO A 91 0.55 -17.08 -19.90
CA PRO A 91 0.67 -15.65 -19.67
C PRO A 91 -0.71 -15.08 -19.28
N ARG A 92 -0.92 -14.88 -17.98
CA ARG A 92 -2.12 -14.17 -17.50
C ARG A 92 -1.97 -12.72 -17.91
N HIS A 93 -2.80 -12.28 -18.83
CA HIS A 93 -2.79 -10.92 -19.30
C HIS A 93 -3.06 -9.95 -18.13
N ALA A 94 -2.14 -9.02 -17.87
CA ALA A 94 -2.27 -8.05 -16.78
C ALA A 94 -3.60 -7.29 -16.83
N LEU A 95 -4.09 -6.97 -18.03
CA LEU A 95 -5.39 -6.33 -18.23
C LEU A 95 -6.57 -7.24 -17.82
N ALA A 96 -6.49 -8.55 -18.03
CA ALA A 96 -7.52 -9.49 -17.57
C ALA A 96 -7.55 -9.57 -16.04
N LEU A 97 -6.39 -9.66 -15.38
CA LEU A 97 -6.29 -9.63 -13.92
C LEU A 97 -6.81 -8.32 -13.32
N PHE A 98 -6.52 -7.19 -13.97
CA PHE A 98 -7.11 -5.90 -13.59
C PHE A 98 -8.64 -5.91 -13.77
N GLY A 99 -9.16 -6.50 -14.84
CA GLY A 99 -10.61 -6.67 -15.05
C GLY A 99 -11.26 -7.51 -13.96
N GLU A 100 -10.66 -8.63 -13.58
CA GLU A 100 -11.10 -9.45 -12.45
C GLU A 100 -11.13 -8.64 -11.14
N TYR A 101 -10.06 -7.89 -10.84
CA TYR A 101 -9.98 -7.01 -9.66
C TYR A 101 -11.10 -5.96 -9.63
N VAL A 102 -11.38 -5.31 -10.76
CA VAL A 102 -12.45 -4.33 -10.88
C VAL A 102 -13.82 -4.99 -10.62
N GLY A 103 -14.06 -6.16 -11.21
CA GLY A 103 -15.29 -6.94 -10.98
C GLY A 103 -15.47 -7.34 -9.52
N PHE A 104 -14.40 -7.83 -8.86
CA PHE A 104 -14.41 -8.17 -7.44
C PHE A 104 -14.77 -6.95 -6.58
N ASN A 105 -14.09 -5.82 -6.77
CA ASN A 105 -14.38 -4.60 -6.02
C ASN A 105 -15.79 -4.04 -6.27
N ALA A 106 -16.31 -4.18 -7.48
CA ALA A 106 -17.70 -3.81 -7.77
C ALA A 106 -18.69 -4.68 -6.98
N ALA A 107 -18.43 -5.98 -6.85
CA ALA A 107 -19.28 -6.89 -6.08
C ALA A 107 -19.27 -6.58 -4.57
N LEU A 108 -18.13 -6.12 -4.02
CA LEU A 108 -18.03 -5.74 -2.61
C LEU A 108 -18.99 -4.63 -2.19
N ARG A 109 -19.43 -3.78 -3.12
CA ARG A 109 -20.42 -2.70 -2.86
C ARG A 109 -21.76 -3.24 -2.37
N GLY A 110 -22.08 -4.49 -2.68
CA GLY A 110 -23.30 -5.17 -2.22
C GLY A 110 -23.21 -5.77 -0.82
N LEU A 111 -22.08 -5.64 -0.14
CA LEU A 111 -21.91 -6.15 1.21
C LEU A 111 -22.78 -5.42 2.21
N ASP A 112 -23.36 -6.19 3.14
CA ASP A 112 -24.27 -5.67 4.15
C ASP A 112 -24.17 -6.52 5.42
N GLY A 113 -23.57 -5.96 6.46
CA GLY A 113 -23.36 -6.64 7.73
C GLY A 113 -24.65 -6.98 8.49
N ARG A 114 -25.77 -6.28 8.20
CA ARG A 114 -27.08 -6.60 8.75
C ARG A 114 -27.54 -8.00 8.38
N ARG A 115 -27.14 -8.49 7.19
CA ARG A 115 -27.41 -9.87 6.76
C ARG A 115 -26.65 -10.87 7.61
N LEU A 116 -25.40 -10.55 7.99
CA LEU A 116 -24.62 -11.38 8.91
C LEU A 116 -25.22 -11.43 10.30
N VAL A 117 -25.71 -10.29 10.82
CA VAL A 117 -26.38 -10.24 12.11
C VAL A 117 -27.68 -11.06 12.07
N ALA A 118 -28.49 -10.94 11.03
CA ALA A 118 -29.71 -11.71 10.86
C ALA A 118 -29.45 -13.24 10.79
N ALA A 119 -28.31 -13.65 10.20
CA ALA A 119 -27.89 -15.05 10.11
C ALA A 119 -26.96 -15.49 11.27
N SER A 120 -26.83 -14.70 12.35
CA SER A 120 -25.84 -14.93 13.42
C SER A 120 -26.01 -16.28 14.13
N GLY A 121 -27.24 -16.79 14.28
CA GLY A 121 -27.53 -18.11 14.84
C GLY A 121 -26.91 -19.27 14.06
N GLU A 122 -26.62 -19.10 12.78
CA GLU A 122 -26.05 -20.15 11.94
C GLU A 122 -24.52 -20.18 11.96
N TRP A 123 -23.88 -19.03 11.71
CA TRP A 123 -22.43 -18.97 11.57
C TRP A 123 -21.70 -18.92 12.91
N ARG A 124 -22.28 -18.27 13.93
CA ARG A 124 -21.66 -18.18 15.27
C ARG A 124 -21.53 -19.53 15.95
N THR A 125 -22.42 -20.50 15.67
CA THR A 125 -22.32 -21.86 16.19
C THR A 125 -21.11 -22.63 15.72
N ARG A 126 -20.47 -22.18 14.63
CA ARG A 126 -19.25 -22.77 14.09
C ARG A 126 -17.97 -22.15 14.64
N VAL A 127 -18.08 -21.03 15.36
CA VAL A 127 -16.93 -20.36 15.98
C VAL A 127 -16.53 -21.09 17.25
N ALA A 128 -15.25 -21.41 17.38
CA ALA A 128 -14.73 -22.04 18.59
C ALA A 128 -14.90 -21.12 19.81
N PRO A 129 -15.23 -21.64 21.01
CA PRO A 129 -15.50 -20.83 22.21
C PRO A 129 -14.39 -19.80 22.51
N ASP A 130 -13.12 -20.18 22.38
CA ASP A 130 -11.97 -19.33 22.65
C ASP A 130 -11.81 -18.18 21.63
N PHE A 131 -12.45 -18.31 20.45
CA PHE A 131 -12.40 -17.31 19.39
C PHE A 131 -13.54 -16.31 19.42
N VAL A 132 -14.59 -16.54 20.22
CA VAL A 132 -15.75 -15.62 20.32
C VAL A 132 -15.33 -14.21 20.73
N GLN A 133 -14.31 -14.06 21.59
CA GLN A 133 -13.76 -12.78 22.02
C GLN A 133 -13.13 -11.95 20.89
N TYR A 134 -12.75 -12.58 19.79
CA TYR A 134 -12.16 -11.92 18.63
C TYR A 134 -13.18 -11.60 17.53
N LEU A 135 -14.46 -11.86 17.78
CA LEU A 135 -15.51 -11.53 16.83
C LEU A 135 -15.83 -10.04 16.85
N ARG A 136 -16.15 -9.54 15.68
CA ARG A 136 -16.70 -8.21 15.45
C ARG A 136 -18.06 -8.09 16.16
N PRO A 137 -18.32 -7.00 16.93
CA PRO A 137 -19.60 -6.78 17.61
C PRO A 137 -20.76 -6.65 16.61
N ASP A 138 -21.95 -7.17 16.97
CA ASP A 138 -23.15 -7.07 16.14
C ASP A 138 -23.51 -5.61 15.81
N ALA A 139 -23.40 -4.70 16.77
CA ALA A 139 -23.66 -3.28 16.55
C ALA A 139 -22.71 -2.63 15.55
N GLU A 140 -21.51 -3.16 15.35
CA GLU A 140 -20.59 -2.73 14.31
C GLU A 140 -20.99 -3.33 12.95
N LEU A 141 -21.31 -4.62 12.92
CA LEU A 141 -21.80 -5.29 11.70
C LEU A 141 -23.10 -4.64 11.19
N GLU A 142 -24.03 -4.27 12.06
CA GLU A 142 -25.26 -3.58 11.66
C GLU A 142 -25.03 -2.25 10.96
N ARG A 143 -23.96 -1.53 11.30
CA ARG A 143 -23.56 -0.28 10.64
C ARG A 143 -22.79 -0.49 9.36
N LEU A 144 -22.36 -1.72 9.06
CA LEU A 144 -21.50 -2.04 7.92
C LEU A 144 -22.33 -2.22 6.64
N HIS A 145 -22.66 -1.12 5.99
CA HIS A 145 -23.31 -1.06 4.68
C HIS A 145 -23.00 0.29 3.99
N GLY A 146 -23.15 0.35 2.68
CA GLY A 146 -22.89 1.59 1.91
C GLY A 146 -21.43 2.07 2.10
N ASP A 147 -21.22 3.32 2.48
CA ASP A 147 -19.90 3.93 2.64
C ASP A 147 -19.05 3.27 3.72
N ALA A 148 -19.67 2.68 4.74
CA ALA A 148 -18.92 1.93 5.75
C ALA A 148 -18.21 0.70 5.18
N VAL A 149 -18.72 0.10 4.11
CA VAL A 149 -18.05 -1.00 3.39
C VAL A 149 -16.83 -0.49 2.64
N ALA A 150 -16.92 0.69 2.03
CA ALA A 150 -15.77 1.31 1.34
C ALA A 150 -14.65 1.69 2.31
N ALA A 151 -14.99 2.04 3.55
CA ALA A 151 -14.07 2.34 4.65
C ALA A 151 -13.64 1.10 5.46
N ASP A 152 -14.11 -0.11 5.12
CA ASP A 152 -13.62 -1.32 5.79
C ASP A 152 -12.14 -1.51 5.45
N THR A 153 -11.40 -2.10 6.38
CA THR A 153 -9.96 -2.29 6.20
C THR A 153 -9.69 -3.41 5.20
N ARG A 154 -10.42 -4.52 5.35
CA ARG A 154 -10.22 -5.74 4.58
C ARG A 154 -11.48 -6.59 4.51
N VAL A 155 -11.51 -7.48 3.52
CA VAL A 155 -12.52 -8.52 3.34
C VAL A 155 -11.85 -9.88 3.13
N ASN A 156 -12.60 -10.96 3.28
CA ASN A 156 -12.11 -12.28 2.91
C ASN A 156 -11.86 -12.39 1.40
N ALA A 157 -10.97 -13.28 1.00
CA ALA A 157 -10.62 -13.48 -0.41
C ALA A 157 -11.78 -14.05 -1.26
N ASP A 158 -12.84 -14.57 -0.66
CA ASP A 158 -14.09 -14.97 -1.33
C ASP A 158 -15.09 -13.80 -1.52
N GLY A 159 -14.73 -12.59 -1.06
CA GLY A 159 -15.57 -11.41 -1.09
C GLY A 159 -16.54 -11.30 0.09
N SER A 160 -16.53 -12.22 1.04
CA SER A 160 -17.33 -12.11 2.26
C SER A 160 -16.71 -11.13 3.27
N LEU A 161 -17.54 -10.58 4.17
CA LEU A 161 -17.08 -9.69 5.23
C LEU A 161 -16.12 -10.42 6.20
N ASP A 162 -15.07 -9.73 6.62
CA ASP A 162 -14.25 -10.17 7.75
C ASP A 162 -15.06 -10.04 9.05
N ILE A 163 -15.27 -11.17 9.72
CA ILE A 163 -16.02 -11.26 10.99
C ILE A 163 -15.13 -11.04 12.22
N SER A 164 -13.83 -10.91 12.03
CA SER A 164 -12.90 -10.68 13.13
C SER A 164 -12.87 -9.21 13.55
N ASN A 165 -12.67 -8.98 14.85
CA ASN A 165 -12.41 -7.63 15.35
C ASN A 165 -11.07 -7.13 14.82
N TRP A 166 -11.08 -5.92 14.22
CA TRP A 166 -9.92 -5.31 13.60
C TRP A 166 -10.01 -3.77 13.66
N ALA A 167 -8.90 -3.09 13.34
CA ALA A 167 -8.86 -1.62 13.30
C ALA A 167 -9.66 -1.08 12.10
N ARG A 168 -10.75 -0.38 12.37
CA ARG A 168 -11.68 0.21 11.39
C ARG A 168 -12.24 1.53 11.89
N PRO A 169 -12.62 2.49 11.00
CA PRO A 169 -12.47 2.48 9.54
C PRO A 169 -11.04 2.82 9.07
N GLN A 170 -10.74 2.54 7.77
CA GLN A 170 -9.60 3.07 7.04
C GLN A 170 -10.07 3.78 5.77
N ASN A 171 -9.70 5.06 5.60
CA ASN A 171 -10.20 5.90 4.50
C ASN A 171 -9.22 5.99 3.31
N ASP A 172 -8.07 5.33 3.37
CA ASP A 172 -7.05 5.31 2.31
C ASP A 172 -7.40 4.38 1.14
N GLY A 173 -8.14 3.29 1.41
CA GLY A 173 -8.48 2.28 0.42
C GLY A 173 -9.20 2.82 -0.82
N PRO A 174 -10.32 3.56 -0.70
CA PRO A 174 -11.04 4.16 -1.84
C PRO A 174 -10.16 5.12 -2.64
N ALA A 175 -9.35 5.95 -1.97
CA ALA A 175 -8.46 6.89 -2.64
C ALA A 175 -7.37 6.17 -3.46
N LEU A 176 -6.75 5.13 -2.92
CA LEU A 176 -5.76 4.32 -3.63
C LEU A 176 -6.38 3.54 -4.78
N ARG A 177 -7.60 2.99 -4.61
CA ARG A 177 -8.33 2.32 -5.68
C ARG A 177 -8.67 3.30 -6.81
N ALA A 178 -9.14 4.51 -6.49
CA ALA A 178 -9.37 5.56 -7.48
C ALA A 178 -8.11 5.89 -8.27
N LEU A 179 -6.96 6.08 -7.61
CA LEU A 179 -5.67 6.32 -8.26
C LEU A 179 -5.28 5.17 -9.20
N SER A 180 -5.39 3.93 -8.73
CA SER A 180 -5.10 2.76 -9.54
C SER A 180 -5.99 2.72 -10.80
N ILE A 181 -7.31 2.89 -10.66
CA ILE A 181 -8.26 2.91 -11.78
C ILE A 181 -7.93 4.04 -12.76
N LEU A 182 -7.70 5.27 -12.29
CA LEU A 182 -7.36 6.42 -13.13
C LEU A 182 -6.10 6.17 -13.95
N ARG A 183 -5.07 5.61 -13.33
CA ARG A 183 -3.78 5.34 -13.98
C ARG A 183 -3.89 4.21 -15.01
N TRP A 184 -4.69 3.16 -14.73
CA TRP A 184 -5.01 2.12 -15.70
C TRP A 184 -5.82 2.67 -16.89
N MET A 185 -6.81 3.54 -16.63
CA MET A 185 -7.62 4.17 -17.70
C MET A 185 -6.80 5.08 -18.62
N ARG A 186 -5.69 5.66 -18.12
CA ARG A 186 -4.76 6.45 -18.95
C ARG A 186 -3.80 5.57 -19.74
N GLY A 187 -3.34 4.48 -19.17
CA GLY A 187 -2.28 3.62 -19.72
C GLY A 187 -2.76 2.46 -20.55
N ALA A 188 -4.05 2.11 -20.51
CA ALA A 188 -4.61 0.98 -21.23
C ALA A 188 -5.92 1.34 -21.93
N ALA A 189 -6.17 0.72 -23.09
CA ALA A 189 -7.42 0.89 -23.83
C ALA A 189 -8.55 0.07 -23.19
N LEU A 190 -9.15 0.58 -22.12
CA LEU A 190 -10.31 -0.04 -21.47
C LEU A 190 -11.57 0.18 -22.32
N ALA A 191 -12.36 -0.87 -22.55
CA ALA A 191 -13.58 -0.82 -23.35
C ALA A 191 -14.72 -1.59 -22.72
N GLY A 192 -15.94 -1.40 -23.25
CA GLY A 192 -17.14 -2.16 -22.86
C GLY A 192 -17.46 -2.07 -21.37
N GLU A 193 -17.88 -3.19 -20.80
CA GLU A 193 -18.31 -3.32 -19.41
C GLU A 193 -17.19 -2.95 -18.41
N LEU A 194 -15.95 -3.35 -18.67
CA LEU A 194 -14.83 -3.02 -17.80
C LEU A 194 -14.69 -1.51 -17.62
N ARG A 195 -14.74 -0.75 -18.71
CA ARG A 195 -14.68 0.72 -18.65
C ARG A 195 -15.84 1.30 -17.84
N THR A 196 -17.07 0.83 -18.09
CA THR A 196 -18.26 1.29 -17.37
C THR A 196 -18.14 1.02 -15.87
N THR A 197 -17.68 -0.16 -15.49
CA THR A 197 -17.49 -0.54 -14.08
C THR A 197 -16.39 0.29 -13.42
N CYS A 198 -15.26 0.52 -14.10
CA CYS A 198 -14.22 1.43 -13.63
C CYS A 198 -14.74 2.84 -13.37
N GLU A 199 -15.53 3.40 -14.32
CA GLU A 199 -16.11 4.74 -14.18
C GLU A 199 -17.10 4.83 -13.01
N ALA A 200 -17.88 3.77 -12.77
CA ALA A 200 -18.81 3.71 -11.64
C ALA A 200 -18.07 3.67 -10.28
N LEU A 201 -17.10 2.77 -10.13
CA LEU A 201 -16.26 2.70 -8.92
C LEU A 201 -15.54 4.01 -8.67
N LEU A 202 -14.94 4.59 -9.71
CA LEU A 202 -14.20 5.84 -9.61
C LEU A 202 -15.06 6.99 -9.10
N ARG A 203 -16.30 7.15 -9.61
CA ARG A 203 -17.22 8.19 -9.13
C ARG A 203 -17.55 8.04 -7.65
N GLU A 204 -17.75 6.81 -7.18
CA GLU A 204 -18.04 6.53 -5.77
C GLU A 204 -16.83 6.78 -4.90
N ASP A 205 -15.65 6.33 -5.32
CA ASP A 205 -14.42 6.54 -4.57
C ASP A 205 -14.08 8.03 -4.45
N LEU A 206 -14.25 8.82 -5.52
CA LEU A 206 -14.03 10.26 -5.48
C LEU A 206 -15.06 10.98 -4.59
N ARG A 207 -16.33 10.56 -4.63
CA ARG A 207 -17.34 11.08 -3.72
C ARG A 207 -16.96 10.75 -2.27
N PHE A 208 -16.67 9.48 -1.98
CA PHE A 208 -16.25 9.04 -0.64
C PHE A 208 -15.03 9.86 -0.15
N ALA A 209 -14.00 9.97 -0.96
CA ALA A 209 -12.79 10.72 -0.65
C ALA A 209 -13.10 12.19 -0.31
N SER A 210 -13.98 12.83 -1.08
CA SER A 210 -14.40 14.22 -0.88
C SER A 210 -15.17 14.44 0.44
N GLU A 211 -16.01 13.48 0.81
CA GLU A 211 -16.92 13.58 1.96
C GLU A 211 -16.28 13.15 3.29
N HIS A 212 -15.28 12.25 3.28
CA HIS A 212 -14.81 11.55 4.48
C HIS A 212 -13.38 11.94 4.94
N TRP A 213 -12.60 12.69 4.19
CA TRP A 213 -11.21 12.97 4.53
C TRP A 213 -10.99 13.73 5.87
N ARG A 214 -12.02 14.46 6.34
CA ARG A 214 -11.98 15.17 7.62
C ARG A 214 -12.32 14.27 8.81
N LEU A 215 -12.79 13.06 8.55
CA LEU A 215 -13.17 12.13 9.60
C LEU A 215 -11.96 11.31 10.06
N PRO A 216 -11.75 11.15 11.37
CA PRO A 216 -10.66 10.32 11.87
C PRO A 216 -10.86 8.86 11.50
N CYS A 217 -9.76 8.23 11.08
CA CYS A 217 -9.71 6.81 10.76
C CYS A 217 -8.47 6.17 11.37
N TYR A 218 -8.29 4.88 11.26
CA TYR A 218 -7.03 4.23 11.62
C TYR A 218 -5.95 4.51 10.57
N ASP A 219 -4.71 4.55 11.03
CA ASP A 219 -3.53 4.70 10.18
C ASP A 219 -3.29 3.44 9.32
N LEU A 220 -2.36 3.54 8.35
CA LEU A 220 -2.04 2.41 7.48
C LEU A 220 -1.43 1.21 8.21
N TRP A 221 -0.99 1.39 9.47
CA TRP A 221 -0.49 0.32 10.34
C TRP A 221 -1.58 -0.30 11.21
N GLU A 222 -2.79 0.26 11.19
CA GLU A 222 -3.96 -0.24 11.92
C GLU A 222 -3.82 -0.14 13.45
N GLU A 223 -3.10 0.89 13.92
CA GLU A 223 -2.70 1.02 15.32
C GLU A 223 -3.31 2.23 16.04
N GLU A 224 -3.40 3.38 15.37
CA GLU A 224 -3.83 4.64 16.00
C GLU A 224 -4.91 5.34 15.16
N ARG A 225 -5.90 5.91 15.85
CA ARG A 225 -6.99 6.63 15.21
C ARG A 225 -6.75 8.15 15.20
N GLY A 226 -6.94 8.77 14.03
CA GLY A 226 -6.69 10.20 13.84
C GLY A 226 -6.77 10.63 12.39
N LEU A 227 -6.16 11.77 12.09
CA LEU A 227 -5.92 12.26 10.75
C LEU A 227 -4.46 11.96 10.37
N HIS A 228 -4.27 11.16 9.33
CA HIS A 228 -2.96 10.60 8.97
C HIS A 228 -2.43 11.24 7.70
N TYR A 229 -1.15 11.63 7.72
CA TYR A 229 -0.47 12.22 6.56
C TYR A 229 -0.62 11.34 5.31
N PHE A 230 -0.46 10.00 5.48
CA PHE A 230 -0.60 9.05 4.38
C PHE A 230 -2.00 9.12 3.75
N THR A 231 -3.05 8.93 4.56
CA THR A 231 -4.44 8.95 4.09
C THR A 231 -4.80 10.27 3.43
N LEU A 232 -4.42 11.39 4.06
CA LEU A 232 -4.67 12.73 3.52
C LEU A 232 -3.96 12.93 2.18
N ARG A 233 -2.68 12.56 2.07
CA ARG A 233 -1.92 12.80 0.84
C ARG A 233 -2.42 11.95 -0.34
N VAL A 234 -2.74 10.66 -0.10
CA VAL A 234 -3.30 9.82 -1.17
C VAL A 234 -4.69 10.30 -1.59
N THR A 235 -5.50 10.77 -0.63
CA THR A 235 -6.82 11.36 -0.91
C THR A 235 -6.70 12.63 -1.76
N ALA A 236 -5.79 13.55 -1.41
CA ALA A 236 -5.55 14.76 -2.20
C ALA A 236 -5.17 14.42 -3.64
N GLN A 237 -4.29 13.42 -3.83
CA GLN A 237 -3.88 13.02 -5.17
C GLN A 237 -5.02 12.38 -5.97
N ALA A 238 -5.82 11.52 -5.33
CA ALA A 238 -6.98 10.91 -5.98
C ALA A 238 -7.99 11.97 -6.44
N LEU A 239 -8.26 12.97 -5.60
CA LEU A 239 -9.16 14.08 -5.93
C LEU A 239 -8.59 14.98 -7.03
N GLU A 240 -7.29 15.25 -7.06
CA GLU A 240 -6.63 16.03 -8.10
C GLU A 240 -6.72 15.32 -9.47
N GLU A 241 -6.27 14.04 -9.54
CA GLU A 241 -6.34 13.24 -10.76
C GLU A 241 -7.79 12.97 -11.19
N GLY A 242 -8.69 12.80 -10.21
CA GLY A 242 -10.12 12.66 -10.43
C GLY A 242 -10.78 13.92 -10.98
N ALA A 243 -10.35 15.11 -10.52
CA ALA A 243 -10.81 16.38 -11.05
C ALA A 243 -10.46 16.55 -12.54
N ASP A 244 -9.26 16.13 -12.95
CA ASP A 244 -8.86 16.16 -14.36
C ASP A 244 -9.71 15.21 -15.20
N TRP A 245 -9.98 14.00 -14.71
CA TRP A 245 -10.84 13.05 -15.38
C TRP A 245 -12.31 13.55 -15.48
N LEU A 246 -12.82 14.26 -14.48
CA LEU A 246 -14.16 14.82 -14.43
C LEU A 246 -14.32 16.12 -15.25
N ALA A 247 -13.24 16.80 -15.63
CA ALA A 247 -13.30 18.15 -16.17
C ALA A 247 -14.28 18.31 -17.34
N GLU A 248 -14.26 17.38 -18.29
CA GLU A 248 -15.13 17.37 -19.46
C GLU A 248 -16.47 16.63 -19.25
N ARG A 249 -16.59 15.86 -18.16
CA ARG A 249 -17.73 14.96 -17.88
C ARG A 249 -18.72 15.53 -16.87
N ALA A 250 -18.19 16.23 -15.86
CA ALA A 250 -18.97 16.76 -14.73
C ALA A 250 -18.23 17.94 -14.09
N ALA A 251 -18.21 19.09 -14.77
CA ALA A 251 -17.40 20.25 -14.39
C ALA A 251 -17.62 20.74 -12.94
N ALA A 252 -18.85 20.64 -12.39
CA ALA A 252 -19.12 21.00 -11.00
C ALA A 252 -18.42 20.04 -10.02
N ALA A 253 -18.49 18.74 -10.25
CA ALA A 253 -17.79 17.73 -9.45
C ALA A 253 -16.26 17.87 -9.57
N ALA A 254 -15.74 18.16 -10.76
CA ALA A 254 -14.33 18.44 -10.97
C ALA A 254 -13.83 19.61 -10.11
N ARG A 255 -14.60 20.73 -10.06
CA ARG A 255 -14.27 21.88 -9.20
C ARG A 255 -14.31 21.50 -7.72
N GLY A 256 -15.33 20.71 -7.30
CA GLY A 256 -15.42 20.19 -5.92
C GLY A 256 -14.19 19.37 -5.53
N CYS A 257 -13.83 18.36 -6.33
CA CYS A 257 -12.64 17.54 -6.08
C CYS A 257 -11.36 18.38 -5.99
N ARG A 258 -11.18 19.37 -6.87
CA ARG A 258 -10.00 20.25 -6.86
C ARG A 258 -9.95 21.13 -5.61
N ALA A 259 -11.09 21.66 -5.17
CA ALA A 259 -11.19 22.45 -3.94
C ALA A 259 -10.85 21.61 -2.70
N GLU A 260 -11.39 20.38 -2.61
CA GLU A 260 -11.08 19.48 -1.49
C GLU A 260 -9.60 19.03 -1.50
N SER A 261 -9.03 18.72 -2.68
CA SER A 261 -7.59 18.41 -2.80
C SER A 261 -6.73 19.56 -2.26
N GLN A 262 -7.03 20.81 -2.64
CA GLN A 262 -6.32 22.00 -2.16
C GLN A 262 -6.46 22.19 -0.64
N ALA A 263 -7.66 21.95 -0.10
CA ALA A 263 -7.90 22.03 1.35
C ALA A 263 -7.09 20.99 2.13
N ILE A 264 -6.99 19.76 1.59
CA ILE A 264 -6.15 18.70 2.18
C ILE A 264 -4.67 19.11 2.15
N LEU A 265 -4.16 19.60 1.01
CA LEU A 265 -2.75 20.01 0.89
C LEU A 265 -2.43 21.15 1.85
N ALA A 266 -3.32 22.14 2.00
CA ALA A 266 -3.17 23.20 2.99
C ALA A 266 -3.17 22.65 4.44
N THR A 267 -3.96 21.61 4.72
CA THR A 267 -3.93 20.92 6.02
C THR A 267 -2.59 20.21 6.24
N LEU A 268 -2.03 19.56 5.22
CA LEU A 268 -0.76 18.84 5.29
C LEU A 268 0.43 19.79 5.53
N ASP A 269 0.37 21.05 5.10
CA ASP A 269 1.41 22.05 5.44
C ASP A 269 1.54 22.23 6.96
N GLY A 270 0.46 22.08 7.72
CA GLY A 270 0.47 22.13 9.18
C GLY A 270 1.09 20.91 9.88
N TYR A 271 1.44 19.87 9.12
CA TYR A 271 2.15 18.69 9.64
C TYR A 271 3.67 18.88 9.71
N TRP A 272 4.22 19.93 9.08
CA TRP A 272 5.62 20.24 9.17
C TRP A 272 5.99 20.72 10.59
N LEU A 273 7.05 20.16 11.16
CA LEU A 273 7.59 20.51 12.47
C LEU A 273 8.92 21.23 12.28
N PRO A 274 8.94 22.58 12.21
CA PRO A 274 10.17 23.34 11.92
C PRO A 274 11.31 23.06 12.89
N ASP A 275 10.99 22.95 14.18
CA ASP A 275 11.96 22.70 15.25
C ASP A 275 12.54 21.27 15.23
N ARG A 276 11.85 20.35 14.55
CA ARG A 276 12.25 18.94 14.40
C ARG A 276 12.85 18.64 13.03
N GLY A 277 12.52 19.43 12.00
CA GLY A 277 13.00 19.27 10.63
C GLY A 277 12.37 18.08 9.89
N TYR A 278 11.16 17.68 10.25
CA TYR A 278 10.42 16.63 9.54
C TYR A 278 8.91 16.85 9.57
N TYR A 279 8.17 16.17 8.68
CA TYR A 279 6.71 16.06 8.75
C TYR A 279 6.29 15.03 9.79
N ARG A 280 5.38 15.42 10.71
CA ARG A 280 4.67 14.41 11.53
C ARG A 280 3.77 13.56 10.65
N SER A 281 3.62 12.28 11.01
CA SER A 281 2.80 11.33 10.28
C SER A 281 1.31 11.41 10.61
N ARG A 282 0.93 11.98 11.76
CA ARG A 282 -0.43 11.93 12.27
C ARG A 282 -0.76 13.01 13.29
N LEU A 283 -2.06 13.30 13.37
CA LEU A 283 -2.71 14.04 14.46
C LEU A 283 -3.77 13.11 15.07
N LEU A 284 -3.60 12.73 16.32
CA LEU A 284 -4.51 11.80 16.98
C LEU A 284 -5.88 12.43 17.22
N GLU A 285 -6.95 11.63 17.20
CA GLU A 285 -8.32 12.06 17.53
C GLU A 285 -8.40 12.65 18.97
N SER A 286 -7.56 12.17 19.87
CA SER A 286 -7.44 12.70 21.23
C SER A 286 -6.85 14.11 21.31
N GLY A 287 -6.19 14.59 20.27
CA GLY A 287 -5.41 15.83 20.25
C GLY A 287 -4.01 15.70 20.87
N GLU A 288 -3.67 14.55 21.44
CA GLU A 288 -2.35 14.31 22.04
C GLU A 288 -1.29 14.00 20.98
N PRO A 289 -0.01 14.34 21.21
CA PRO A 289 1.08 13.95 20.35
C PRO A 289 1.25 12.42 20.29
N SER A 290 1.45 11.87 19.10
CA SER A 290 1.80 10.46 18.95
C SER A 290 3.30 10.24 19.17
N ALA A 291 3.67 9.16 19.87
CA ALA A 291 5.05 8.70 19.95
C ALA A 291 5.59 8.21 18.59
N LYS A 292 4.72 7.98 17.61
CA LYS A 292 5.00 7.51 16.26
C LYS A 292 4.97 8.64 15.22
N GLU A 293 5.23 9.89 15.61
CA GLU A 293 5.09 11.05 14.70
C GLU A 293 6.11 11.06 13.57
N LEU A 294 7.34 10.56 13.80
CA LEU A 294 8.34 10.33 12.73
C LEU A 294 8.17 8.91 12.20
N ASP A 295 7.63 8.80 11.00
CA ASP A 295 7.14 7.54 10.43
C ASP A 295 7.38 7.51 8.91
N ILE A 296 7.78 6.35 8.40
CA ILE A 296 7.99 6.11 6.95
C ILE A 296 6.70 6.33 6.13
N ALA A 297 5.54 6.31 6.77
CA ALA A 297 4.25 6.61 6.16
C ALA A 297 4.25 7.93 5.37
N VAL A 298 5.03 8.93 5.81
CA VAL A 298 5.19 10.21 5.09
C VAL A 298 5.90 10.01 3.75
N VAL A 299 6.94 9.19 3.71
CA VAL A 299 7.66 8.84 2.47
C VAL A 299 6.76 8.04 1.54
N LEU A 300 6.06 7.02 2.05
CA LEU A 300 5.10 6.22 1.29
C LEU A 300 3.98 7.08 0.67
N ALA A 301 3.50 8.08 1.41
CA ALA A 301 2.51 9.04 0.94
C ALA A 301 3.05 9.92 -0.19
N ALA A 302 4.28 10.44 -0.05
CA ALA A 302 4.91 11.29 -1.05
C ALA A 302 5.08 10.57 -2.39
N LEU A 303 5.28 9.26 -2.38
CA LEU A 303 5.36 8.42 -3.60
C LEU A 303 4.03 8.39 -4.38
N GLN A 304 2.90 8.73 -3.77
CA GLN A 304 1.62 8.80 -4.50
C GLN A 304 1.41 10.14 -5.23
N ALA A 305 2.28 11.13 -4.99
CA ALA A 305 2.20 12.43 -5.66
C ALA A 305 2.36 12.31 -7.18
N GLY A 306 1.60 13.11 -7.92
CA GLY A 306 1.72 13.23 -9.37
C GLY A 306 3.05 13.85 -9.79
N ASP A 307 3.47 13.61 -11.03
CA ASP A 307 4.79 14.04 -11.54
C ASP A 307 4.95 15.57 -11.60
N GLY A 308 3.85 16.33 -11.70
CA GLY A 308 3.83 17.80 -11.73
C GLY A 308 4.00 18.46 -10.37
N SER A 309 3.71 17.75 -9.28
CA SER A 309 3.73 18.32 -7.92
C SER A 309 5.17 18.47 -7.41
N VAL A 310 5.42 19.57 -6.68
CA VAL A 310 6.65 19.74 -5.88
C VAL A 310 6.33 19.58 -4.40
N ALA A 311 5.36 20.32 -3.86
CA ALA A 311 4.94 20.17 -2.48
C ALA A 311 4.39 18.77 -2.18
N HIS A 312 4.76 18.22 -1.03
CA HIS A 312 4.37 16.89 -0.56
C HIS A 312 4.67 15.75 -1.56
N SER A 313 5.70 15.93 -2.39
CA SER A 313 6.18 14.97 -3.40
C SER A 313 7.61 14.51 -3.11
N PRO A 314 8.14 13.53 -3.85
CA PRO A 314 9.57 13.16 -3.72
C PRO A 314 10.54 14.33 -3.90
N ARG A 315 10.15 15.40 -4.61
CA ARG A 315 10.96 16.60 -4.85
C ARG A 315 10.81 17.69 -3.78
N ASP A 316 9.92 17.53 -2.81
CA ASP A 316 9.77 18.46 -1.69
C ASP A 316 11.00 18.36 -0.77
N PRO A 317 11.76 19.48 -0.54
CA PRO A 317 12.89 19.44 0.38
C PRO A 317 12.52 19.00 1.81
N ARG A 318 11.27 19.26 2.25
CA ARG A 318 10.78 18.84 3.57
C ARG A 318 10.55 17.33 3.64
N ILE A 319 10.17 16.69 2.52
CA ILE A 319 10.10 15.23 2.43
C ILE A 319 11.50 14.61 2.44
N GLN A 320 12.47 15.22 1.73
CA GLN A 320 13.86 14.79 1.79
C GLN A 320 14.44 14.92 3.22
N ALA A 321 14.16 16.02 3.91
CA ALA A 321 14.56 16.21 5.31
C ALA A 321 13.89 15.18 6.25
N THR A 322 12.63 14.80 5.98
CA THR A 322 11.94 13.72 6.72
C THR A 322 12.63 12.37 6.49
N LEU A 323 13.07 12.07 5.26
CA LEU A 323 13.85 10.86 4.99
C LEU A 323 15.22 10.91 5.71
N ASP A 324 15.89 12.06 5.77
CA ASP A 324 17.15 12.21 6.50
C ASP A 324 16.97 11.96 8.01
N ALA A 325 15.85 12.42 8.58
CA ALA A 325 15.52 12.16 9.97
C ALA A 325 15.22 10.65 10.23
N LEU A 326 14.55 9.97 9.30
CA LEU A 326 14.32 8.53 9.36
C LEU A 326 15.62 7.73 9.23
N ASP A 327 16.54 8.14 8.34
CA ASP A 327 17.86 7.52 8.22
C ASP A 327 18.61 7.61 9.55
N ALA A 328 18.68 8.79 10.15
CA ALA A 328 19.34 9.01 11.44
C ALA A 328 18.70 8.18 12.57
N LEU A 329 17.36 8.06 12.57
CA LEU A 329 16.62 7.26 13.53
C LEU A 329 17.01 5.78 13.44
N PHE A 330 16.89 5.17 12.27
CA PHE A 330 17.12 3.73 12.10
C PHE A 330 18.62 3.36 12.08
N GLU A 331 19.49 4.31 11.74
CA GLU A 331 20.94 4.16 11.93
C GLU A 331 21.28 3.95 13.41
N ALA A 332 20.63 4.71 14.30
CA ALA A 332 20.85 4.59 15.74
C ALA A 332 20.18 3.35 16.35
N ASP A 333 18.95 3.06 15.93
CA ASP A 333 18.10 2.08 16.58
C ASP A 333 18.38 0.62 16.11
N TYR A 334 18.68 0.41 14.82
CA TYR A 334 18.81 -0.93 14.25
C TYR A 334 20.24 -1.47 14.30
N LEU A 335 20.41 -2.66 14.90
CA LEU A 335 21.72 -3.29 15.03
C LEU A 335 22.34 -3.64 13.67
N ILE A 336 21.51 -4.07 12.70
CA ILE A 336 21.98 -4.42 11.34
C ILE A 336 22.53 -3.21 10.55
N ASN A 337 22.25 -1.99 11.00
CA ASN A 337 22.79 -0.78 10.39
C ASN A 337 24.17 -0.41 10.94
N ARG A 338 24.56 -0.94 12.11
CA ARG A 338 25.85 -0.64 12.74
C ARG A 338 27.00 -1.29 11.99
N GLY A 339 27.99 -0.49 11.61
CA GLY A 339 29.18 -1.00 10.91
C GLY A 339 28.91 -1.58 9.52
N ARG A 340 27.76 -1.24 8.89
CA ARG A 340 27.47 -1.67 7.52
C ARG A 340 28.50 -1.14 6.53
N PRO A 341 28.76 -1.82 5.41
CA PRO A 341 29.59 -1.31 4.32
C PRO A 341 29.08 0.04 3.79
N ALA A 342 29.96 0.94 3.42
CA ALA A 342 29.60 2.26 2.87
C ALA A 342 28.74 2.19 1.58
N ALA A 343 28.81 1.08 0.86
CA ALA A 343 27.98 0.82 -0.31
C ALA A 343 26.49 0.59 0.03
N ARG A 344 26.15 0.33 1.29
CA ARG A 344 24.75 0.11 1.72
C ARG A 344 24.21 1.33 2.46
N GLY A 345 22.94 1.70 2.20
CA GLY A 345 22.17 2.63 3.02
C GLY A 345 21.64 1.98 4.29
N PRO A 346 20.99 2.71 5.19
CA PRO A 346 20.32 2.11 6.34
C PRO A 346 19.12 1.28 5.89
N ALA A 347 18.85 0.19 6.61
CA ALA A 347 17.59 -0.52 6.56
C ALA A 347 16.57 0.28 7.36
N LEU A 348 15.36 0.45 6.82
CA LEU A 348 14.33 1.32 7.40
C LEU A 348 13.13 0.51 7.90
N GLY A 349 12.57 0.96 9.04
CA GLY A 349 11.35 0.44 9.62
C GLY A 349 10.14 1.32 9.37
N ARG A 350 9.11 1.20 10.23
CA ARG A 350 7.91 2.04 10.23
C ARG A 350 8.14 3.32 11.05
N TYR A 351 8.39 3.18 12.33
CA TYR A 351 8.59 4.26 13.31
C TYR A 351 9.44 3.76 14.48
N ARG A 352 9.85 4.66 15.36
CA ARG A 352 10.62 4.32 16.57
C ARG A 352 9.83 3.45 17.53
N GLY A 353 10.46 2.37 18.01
CA GLY A 353 9.88 1.50 19.02
C GLY A 353 8.81 0.57 18.51
N ASP A 354 8.75 0.34 17.21
CA ASP A 354 7.92 -0.71 16.61
C ASP A 354 8.22 -2.06 17.25
N ARG A 355 7.16 -2.80 17.62
CA ARG A 355 7.25 -4.10 18.28
C ARG A 355 6.54 -5.21 17.50
N TYR A 356 5.98 -4.88 16.34
CA TYR A 356 5.29 -5.86 15.53
C TYR A 356 6.26 -6.91 15.01
N TYR A 357 6.11 -8.17 15.41
CA TYR A 357 7.06 -9.27 15.19
C TYR A 357 8.47 -8.91 15.66
N SER A 358 9.40 -8.63 14.75
CA SER A 358 10.78 -8.24 15.10
C SER A 358 10.97 -6.73 15.32
N GLY A 359 9.93 -5.92 15.06
CA GLY A 359 10.03 -4.46 15.08
C GLY A 359 10.74 -3.88 13.86
N GLY A 360 10.76 -4.61 12.75
CA GLY A 360 11.34 -4.18 11.45
C GLY A 360 12.80 -4.61 11.34
N ALA A 361 13.55 -4.39 10.30
CA ALA A 361 13.29 -3.51 9.15
C ALA A 361 12.23 -4.08 8.17
N TYR A 362 11.72 -3.22 7.29
CA TYR A 362 10.71 -3.62 6.31
C TYR A 362 11.26 -3.49 4.89
N TYR A 363 10.99 -4.47 4.03
CA TYR A 363 11.40 -4.41 2.64
C TYR A 363 10.77 -3.22 1.91
N PHE A 364 9.46 -3.03 2.03
CA PHE A 364 8.76 -1.93 1.37
C PHE A 364 9.19 -0.55 1.89
N SER A 365 9.57 -0.40 3.18
CA SER A 365 10.06 0.86 3.74
C SER A 365 11.41 1.26 3.15
N THR A 366 12.35 0.31 3.08
CA THR A 366 13.69 0.52 2.52
C THR A 366 13.60 0.76 1.00
N LEU A 367 12.72 0.05 0.30
CA LEU A 367 12.44 0.24 -1.13
C LEU A 367 11.77 1.59 -1.41
N ALA A 368 10.87 2.06 -0.52
CA ALA A 368 10.23 3.37 -0.65
C ALA A 368 11.25 4.51 -0.56
N ALA A 369 12.24 4.40 0.34
CA ALA A 369 13.32 5.37 0.43
C ALA A 369 14.19 5.39 -0.85
N ALA A 370 14.48 4.22 -1.42
CA ALA A 370 15.17 4.12 -2.71
C ALA A 370 14.34 4.78 -3.82
N GLU A 371 13.06 4.43 -3.94
CA GLU A 371 12.16 4.99 -4.94
C GLU A 371 12.03 6.51 -4.82
N LEU A 372 11.92 7.03 -3.59
CA LEU A 372 11.87 8.46 -3.33
C LEU A 372 13.10 9.16 -3.92
N CYS A 373 14.29 8.62 -3.67
CA CYS A 373 15.54 9.15 -4.21
C CYS A 373 15.53 9.14 -5.75
N PHE A 374 15.12 8.05 -6.39
CA PHE A 374 15.07 7.97 -7.86
C PHE A 374 14.07 8.94 -8.47
N ARG A 375 12.88 9.09 -7.87
CA ARG A 375 11.85 10.02 -8.34
C ARG A 375 12.23 11.48 -8.11
N ALA A 376 13.03 11.77 -7.08
CA ALA A 376 13.58 13.10 -6.83
C ALA A 376 14.81 13.43 -7.70
N ALA A 377 15.45 12.45 -8.32
CA ALA A 377 16.72 12.59 -9.04
C ALA A 377 16.57 13.46 -10.31
N THR A 378 16.65 14.77 -10.14
CA THR A 378 16.58 15.79 -11.21
C THR A 378 17.64 16.89 -10.98
N GLY A 379 18.02 17.60 -12.05
CA GLY A 379 18.93 18.74 -11.95
C GLY A 379 20.34 18.36 -11.44
N SER A 380 21.02 19.32 -10.80
CA SER A 380 22.41 19.20 -10.34
C SER A 380 22.64 18.19 -9.21
N GLY A 381 21.61 17.86 -8.44
CA GLY A 381 21.68 16.86 -7.35
C GLY A 381 21.40 15.42 -7.78
N ARG A 382 21.12 15.20 -9.06
CA ARG A 382 20.64 13.92 -9.60
C ARG A 382 21.54 12.73 -9.25
N ASP A 383 22.84 12.84 -9.50
CA ASP A 383 23.77 11.71 -9.31
C ASP A 383 23.92 11.31 -7.84
N ALA A 384 23.87 12.28 -6.93
CA ALA A 384 23.89 12.01 -5.49
C ALA A 384 22.63 11.25 -5.03
N LEU A 385 21.45 11.62 -5.56
CA LEU A 385 20.19 10.94 -5.28
C LEU A 385 20.14 9.53 -5.89
N LEU A 386 20.63 9.36 -7.12
CA LEU A 386 20.77 8.03 -7.74
C LEU A 386 21.66 7.12 -6.89
N ALA A 387 22.84 7.62 -6.49
CA ALA A 387 23.75 6.88 -5.64
C ALA A 387 23.15 6.57 -4.25
N ARG A 388 22.34 7.49 -3.67
CA ARG A 388 21.61 7.23 -2.42
C ARG A 388 20.57 6.13 -2.60
N GLY A 389 19.76 6.17 -3.68
CA GLY A 389 18.79 5.14 -4.01
C GLY A 389 19.44 3.77 -4.20
N ASP A 390 20.55 3.71 -4.93
CA ASP A 390 21.31 2.47 -5.14
C ASP A 390 21.84 1.89 -3.83
N ARG A 391 22.24 2.71 -2.85
CA ARG A 391 22.66 2.21 -1.52
C ARG A 391 21.52 1.54 -0.75
N TYR A 392 20.28 2.01 -0.83
CA TYR A 392 19.13 1.31 -0.25
C TYR A 392 18.86 -0.02 -0.96
N LEU A 393 18.99 -0.07 -2.28
CA LEU A 393 18.85 -1.32 -3.05
C LEU A 393 19.94 -2.34 -2.67
N GLU A 394 21.19 -1.91 -2.43
CA GLU A 394 22.24 -2.80 -1.93
C GLU A 394 21.95 -3.30 -0.50
N THR A 395 21.22 -2.54 0.31
CA THR A 395 20.74 -3.02 1.62
C THR A 395 19.66 -4.09 1.44
N VAL A 396 18.67 -3.85 0.59
CA VAL A 396 17.63 -4.85 0.27
C VAL A 396 18.27 -6.12 -0.29
N ARG A 397 19.25 -5.99 -1.20
CA ARG A 397 20.00 -7.12 -1.77
C ARG A 397 20.72 -7.95 -0.69
N ALA A 398 21.27 -7.29 0.32
CA ALA A 398 22.02 -7.98 1.38
C ALA A 398 21.12 -8.82 2.30
N PHE A 399 19.83 -8.51 2.39
CA PHE A 399 18.88 -9.19 3.28
C PHE A 399 17.81 -10.00 2.55
N ILE A 400 17.85 -10.06 1.21
CA ILE A 400 17.06 -11.02 0.42
C ILE A 400 17.84 -12.34 0.35
N PRO A 401 17.21 -13.51 0.65
CA PRO A 401 17.84 -14.81 0.50
C PRO A 401 18.14 -15.15 -0.97
N GLU A 402 18.93 -16.18 -1.22
CA GLU A 402 19.28 -16.63 -2.59
C GLU A 402 18.06 -16.98 -3.43
N SER A 403 16.95 -17.43 -2.81
CA SER A 403 15.69 -17.70 -3.49
C SER A 403 15.09 -16.45 -4.14
N GLY A 404 15.40 -15.25 -3.65
CA GLY A 404 14.82 -13.99 -4.08
C GLY A 404 13.49 -13.66 -3.37
N ASP A 405 13.04 -14.50 -2.44
CA ASP A 405 11.77 -14.32 -1.74
C ASP A 405 11.83 -13.17 -0.75
N MET A 406 10.71 -12.45 -0.59
CA MET A 406 10.57 -11.36 0.37
C MET A 406 9.39 -11.62 1.31
N SER A 407 9.66 -11.50 2.61
CA SER A 407 8.63 -11.38 3.66
C SER A 407 8.21 -9.91 3.82
N GLU A 408 7.43 -9.63 4.85
CA GLU A 408 7.11 -8.27 5.26
C GLU A 408 8.35 -7.59 5.86
N GLN A 409 9.03 -8.29 6.77
CA GLN A 409 10.13 -7.77 7.55
C GLN A 409 11.40 -8.61 7.38
N PHE A 410 12.52 -8.00 7.71
CA PHE A 410 13.74 -8.67 8.13
C PHE A 410 14.19 -8.10 9.48
N ASP A 411 14.65 -8.99 10.35
CA ASP A 411 14.90 -8.69 11.77
C ASP A 411 15.97 -7.58 11.92
N GLN A 412 15.66 -6.55 12.70
CA GLN A 412 16.51 -5.39 12.93
C GLN A 412 17.86 -5.72 13.64
N ARG A 413 18.02 -6.94 14.13
CA ARG A 413 19.20 -7.40 14.83
C ARG A 413 20.01 -8.43 14.04
N THR A 414 19.33 -9.37 13.37
CA THR A 414 19.95 -10.51 12.67
C THR A 414 19.91 -10.36 11.15
N GLY A 415 18.91 -9.66 10.62
CA GLY A 415 18.62 -9.57 9.19
C GLY A 415 17.83 -10.76 8.63
N GLU A 416 17.45 -11.74 9.45
CA GLU A 416 16.64 -12.88 9.05
C GLU A 416 15.19 -12.44 8.73
N GLN A 417 14.58 -13.07 7.75
CA GLN A 417 13.20 -12.77 7.38
C GLN A 417 12.22 -13.18 8.47
N THR A 418 11.24 -12.31 8.74
CA THR A 418 10.20 -12.52 9.75
C THR A 418 8.87 -11.90 9.30
N SER A 419 7.79 -12.16 10.06
CA SER A 419 6.43 -11.75 9.74
C SER A 419 5.89 -12.42 8.46
N ALA A 420 4.92 -11.79 7.78
CA ALA A 420 4.23 -12.39 6.63
C ALA A 420 5.19 -12.76 5.50
N LYS A 421 5.27 -14.04 5.18
CA LYS A 421 6.02 -14.54 4.04
C LYS A 421 5.33 -14.16 2.73
N HIS A 422 6.13 -13.91 1.71
CA HIS A 422 5.62 -13.54 0.38
C HIS A 422 4.63 -12.37 0.41
N LEU A 423 4.95 -11.30 1.15
CA LEU A 423 4.09 -10.12 1.20
C LEU A 423 4.00 -9.48 -0.20
N ALA A 424 2.79 -9.36 -0.71
CA ALA A 424 2.54 -8.80 -2.04
C ALA A 424 3.03 -7.35 -2.15
N TRP A 425 2.88 -6.56 -1.08
CA TRP A 425 3.38 -5.18 -1.04
C TRP A 425 4.91 -5.09 -1.14
N SER A 426 5.67 -6.01 -0.52
CA SER A 426 7.14 -6.03 -0.67
C SER A 426 7.56 -6.23 -2.13
N TYR A 427 6.90 -7.13 -2.84
CA TYR A 427 7.15 -7.35 -4.27
C TYR A 427 6.69 -6.17 -5.14
N ALA A 428 5.52 -5.60 -4.86
CA ALA A 428 5.01 -4.42 -5.55
C ALA A 428 5.95 -3.22 -5.38
N ALA A 429 6.47 -2.99 -4.16
CA ALA A 429 7.43 -1.93 -3.88
C ALA A 429 8.75 -2.14 -4.64
N PHE A 430 9.23 -3.40 -4.79
CA PHE A 430 10.41 -3.68 -5.60
C PHE A 430 10.20 -3.34 -7.08
N ILE A 431 9.05 -3.72 -7.64
CA ILE A 431 8.69 -3.44 -9.03
C ILE A 431 8.61 -1.92 -9.27
N SER A 432 7.97 -1.18 -8.37
CA SER A 432 7.85 0.29 -8.45
C SER A 432 9.21 0.97 -8.35
N CYS A 433 10.03 0.59 -7.38
CA CYS A 433 11.38 1.09 -7.19
C CYS A 433 12.28 0.84 -8.42
N ALA A 434 12.26 -0.37 -8.98
CA ALA A 434 13.02 -0.72 -10.18
C ALA A 434 12.56 0.10 -11.40
N ALA A 435 11.26 0.33 -11.56
CA ALA A 435 10.72 1.18 -12.62
C ALA A 435 11.17 2.65 -12.46
N ALA A 436 11.13 3.19 -11.24
CA ALA A 436 11.59 4.54 -10.93
C ALA A 436 13.10 4.70 -11.21
N ARG A 437 13.93 3.72 -10.84
CA ARG A 437 15.37 3.72 -11.14
C ARG A 437 15.65 3.76 -12.63
N ARG A 438 14.96 2.90 -13.44
CA ARG A 438 15.11 2.91 -14.90
C ARG A 438 14.72 4.26 -15.50
N ALA A 439 13.59 4.82 -15.09
CA ALA A 439 13.14 6.13 -15.55
C ALA A 439 14.15 7.24 -15.21
N ALA A 440 14.72 7.22 -14.01
CA ALA A 440 15.74 8.17 -13.59
C ALA A 440 17.06 7.98 -14.34
N SER A 441 17.49 6.74 -14.64
CA SER A 441 18.72 6.46 -15.37
C SER A 441 18.60 6.78 -16.87
N GLY A 442 17.44 6.58 -17.48
CA GLY A 442 17.20 6.81 -18.91
C GLY A 442 17.08 8.27 -19.33
N ARG A 443 16.96 9.23 -18.42
CA ARG A 443 16.86 10.67 -18.70
C ARG A 443 18.19 11.33 -19.14
N GLN A 444 19.23 10.58 -19.45
CA GLN A 444 20.53 11.10 -19.94
C GLN A 444 20.56 11.53 -21.40
N GLY A 445 19.47 11.40 -22.17
CA GLY A 445 19.47 11.57 -23.64
C GLY A 445 18.71 12.77 -24.20
N GLY A 446 18.31 13.75 -23.40
CA GLY A 446 17.49 14.87 -23.85
C GLY A 446 17.79 16.19 -23.13
N SER A 447 18.88 16.83 -23.53
CA SER A 447 19.11 18.25 -23.29
C SER A 447 19.57 18.90 -24.59
#